data_b3735445aaba9540c50c5c762b5248c8
#
_entry.id   b3735445aaba9540c50c5c762b5248c8
#
_cell.length_a   1.000
_cell.length_b   1.000
_cell.length_c   1.000
_cell.angle_alpha   90.00
_cell.angle_beta   90.00
_cell.angle_gamma   90.00
#
_symmetry.space_group_name_H-M   'P 1'
#
loop_
_entity.id
_entity.type
_entity.pdbx_description
1 polymer ?
#
loop_
_entity_poly.entity_id
_entity_poly.type
_entity_poly.pdbx_seq_one_letter_code
_entity_poly.pdbx_strand_id
1 'polypeptide(L)'
;MDSVSESCPEPEAARQAGEAAVAEIQAHLQRIYGLDDARAPDIRPFLVDDDALEQLRPEGSARPADEWVLVRESDDGLDLAVWIDGVHLDALGRADCPRTVVRTALRSFCAAVEGVSHFLLLVERAQREEPLTLLELEVQAEVDKYVSARLRCPDQR
;
A
#
# COMPACT_ATOMS: atom_id res chain seq x y z
N MET A 1 -6.61 -37.44 -18.76
CA MET A 1 -5.54 -36.53 -18.32
C MET A 1 -5.94 -35.13 -18.76
N ASP A 2 -6.77 -34.49 -17.95
CA ASP A 2 -7.24 -33.14 -18.25
C ASP A 2 -6.20 -32.15 -17.76
N SER A 3 -5.53 -31.52 -18.72
CA SER A 3 -4.65 -30.38 -18.47
C SER A 3 -5.52 -29.20 -18.09
N VAL A 4 -5.63 -28.91 -16.80
CA VAL A 4 -6.19 -27.63 -16.31
C VAL A 4 -5.20 -26.57 -16.76
N SER A 5 -5.53 -25.88 -17.84
CA SER A 5 -4.85 -24.66 -18.25
C SER A 5 -5.20 -23.60 -17.20
N GLU A 6 -4.31 -23.36 -16.23
CA GLU A 6 -4.39 -22.19 -15.36
C GLU A 6 -4.21 -20.96 -16.26
N SER A 7 -5.33 -20.38 -16.67
CA SER A 7 -5.30 -19.09 -17.37
C SER A 7 -4.81 -18.03 -16.40
N CYS A 8 -3.69 -17.40 -16.71
CA CYS A 8 -3.22 -16.20 -16.03
C CYS A 8 -4.36 -15.16 -16.04
N PRO A 9 -4.73 -14.57 -14.91
CA PRO A 9 -5.81 -13.57 -14.89
C PRO A 9 -5.45 -12.40 -15.82
N GLU A 10 -6.47 -11.83 -16.46
CA GLU A 10 -6.33 -10.63 -17.28
C GLU A 10 -5.68 -9.50 -16.45
N PRO A 11 -4.84 -8.63 -17.04
CA PRO A 11 -4.09 -7.60 -16.31
C PRO A 11 -4.97 -6.71 -15.42
N GLU A 12 -6.15 -6.36 -15.89
CA GLU A 12 -7.11 -5.55 -15.14
C GLU A 12 -7.62 -6.29 -13.89
N ALA A 13 -7.91 -7.58 -14.02
CA ALA A 13 -8.35 -8.40 -12.88
C ALA A 13 -7.24 -8.58 -11.84
N ALA A 14 -5.97 -8.70 -12.27
CA ALA A 14 -4.83 -8.79 -11.38
C ALA A 14 -4.63 -7.47 -10.61
N ARG A 15 -4.78 -6.33 -11.26
CA ARG A 15 -4.72 -5.01 -10.64
C ARG A 15 -5.83 -4.83 -9.60
N GLN A 16 -7.08 -5.12 -9.93
CA GLN A 16 -8.21 -5.04 -9.01
C GLN A 16 -8.02 -5.94 -7.78
N ALA A 17 -7.47 -7.15 -7.97
CA ALA A 17 -7.12 -8.04 -6.87
C ALA A 17 -5.99 -7.45 -6.00
N GLY A 18 -5.00 -6.78 -6.60
CA GLY A 18 -3.95 -6.07 -5.89
C GLY A 18 -4.48 -4.91 -5.05
N GLU A 19 -5.37 -4.09 -5.60
CA GLU A 19 -6.03 -3.01 -4.87
C GLU A 19 -6.88 -3.53 -3.69
N ALA A 20 -7.56 -4.67 -3.87
CA ALA A 20 -8.27 -5.34 -2.79
C ALA A 20 -7.30 -5.84 -1.70
N ALA A 21 -6.13 -6.37 -2.07
CA ALA A 21 -5.11 -6.78 -1.11
C ALA A 21 -4.54 -5.58 -0.33
N VAL A 22 -4.39 -4.41 -0.96
CA VAL A 22 -4.00 -3.16 -0.27
C VAL A 22 -5.05 -2.74 0.76
N ALA A 23 -6.34 -2.84 0.43
CA ALA A 23 -7.42 -2.56 1.38
C ALA A 23 -7.45 -3.56 2.56
N GLU A 24 -7.09 -4.83 2.33
CA GLU A 24 -6.91 -5.81 3.42
C GLU A 24 -5.72 -5.48 4.33
N ILE A 25 -4.63 -4.96 3.77
CA ILE A 25 -3.48 -4.46 4.54
C ILE A 25 -3.92 -3.26 5.39
N GLN A 26 -4.68 -2.33 4.83
CA GLN A 26 -5.26 -1.21 5.57
C GLN A 26 -6.09 -1.71 6.76
N ALA A 27 -7.05 -2.60 6.54
CA ALA A 27 -7.87 -3.17 7.60
C ALA A 27 -7.03 -3.91 8.67
N HIS A 28 -5.89 -4.49 8.29
CA HIS A 28 -4.96 -5.12 9.22
C HIS A 28 -4.27 -4.08 10.11
N LEU A 29 -3.73 -3.00 9.55
CA LEU A 29 -3.08 -1.93 10.32
C LEU A 29 -4.10 -1.19 11.20
N GLN A 30 -5.30 -0.90 10.69
CA GLN A 30 -6.38 -0.29 11.47
C GLN A 30 -6.69 -1.12 12.74
N ARG A 31 -6.74 -2.45 12.63
CA ARG A 31 -6.95 -3.33 13.79
C ARG A 31 -5.79 -3.27 14.79
N ILE A 32 -4.55 -3.19 14.31
CA ILE A 32 -3.38 -3.04 15.19
C ILE A 32 -3.45 -1.75 15.99
N TYR A 33 -3.87 -0.64 15.34
CA TYR A 33 -3.96 0.67 15.96
C TYR A 33 -5.28 0.95 16.68
N GLY A 34 -6.28 0.08 16.55
CA GLY A 34 -7.62 0.31 17.09
C GLY A 34 -8.33 1.49 16.41
N LEU A 35 -8.05 1.73 15.13
CA LEU A 35 -8.71 2.74 14.31
C LEU A 35 -10.03 2.19 13.77
N ASP A 36 -11.09 2.99 13.84
CA ASP A 36 -12.36 2.71 13.19
C ASP A 36 -12.43 3.32 11.79
N ASP A 37 -13.40 2.87 10.99
CA ASP A 37 -13.59 3.33 9.60
C ASP A 37 -13.89 4.84 9.50
N ALA A 38 -14.40 5.45 10.56
CA ALA A 38 -14.69 6.89 10.61
C ALA A 38 -13.40 7.73 10.70
N ARG A 39 -12.32 7.13 11.24
CA ARG A 39 -11.02 7.79 11.39
C ARG A 39 -10.07 7.54 10.23
N ALA A 40 -10.30 6.50 9.45
CA ALA A 40 -9.44 6.15 8.34
C ALA A 40 -10.30 5.83 7.11
N PRO A 41 -10.41 6.75 6.14
CA PRO A 41 -11.15 6.50 4.91
C PRO A 41 -10.52 5.33 4.14
N ASP A 42 -11.33 4.64 3.34
CA ASP A 42 -10.85 3.59 2.43
C ASP A 42 -9.74 4.14 1.52
N ILE A 43 -8.61 3.46 1.47
CA ILE A 43 -7.45 3.87 0.68
C ILE A 43 -7.69 3.76 -0.83
N ARG A 44 -8.58 2.87 -1.31
CA ARG A 44 -8.76 2.57 -2.73
C ARG A 44 -9.04 3.79 -3.61
N PRO A 45 -9.88 4.76 -3.21
CA PRO A 45 -10.08 6.00 -3.98
C PRO A 45 -8.83 6.88 -4.11
N PHE A 46 -7.81 6.66 -3.28
CA PHE A 46 -6.56 7.42 -3.29
C PHE A 46 -5.46 6.71 -4.07
N LEU A 47 -5.67 5.43 -4.47
CA LEU A 47 -4.70 4.71 -5.29
C LEU A 47 -4.71 5.28 -6.70
N VAL A 48 -3.52 5.63 -7.20
CA VAL A 48 -3.32 6.20 -8.52
C VAL A 48 -2.45 5.29 -9.38
N ASP A 49 -2.64 5.38 -10.70
CA ASP A 49 -1.83 4.66 -11.68
C ASP A 49 -0.58 5.47 -12.11
N ASP A 50 0.20 4.89 -13.01
CA ASP A 50 1.42 5.48 -13.53
C ASP A 50 1.18 6.80 -14.27
N ASP A 51 0.07 6.90 -15.01
CA ASP A 51 -0.26 8.10 -15.79
C ASP A 51 -0.64 9.25 -14.85
N ALA A 52 -1.40 8.97 -13.81
CA ALA A 52 -1.73 9.95 -12.79
C ALA A 52 -0.49 10.33 -11.95
N LEU A 53 0.38 9.37 -11.63
CA LEU A 53 1.65 9.67 -10.96
C LEU A 53 2.48 10.67 -11.76
N GLU A 54 2.65 10.45 -13.08
CA GLU A 54 3.44 11.35 -13.93
C GLU A 54 2.85 12.78 -13.99
N GLN A 55 1.53 12.92 -13.86
CA GLN A 55 0.87 14.22 -13.81
C GLN A 55 0.98 14.92 -12.44
N LEU A 56 1.01 14.14 -11.37
CA LEU A 56 0.99 14.67 -9.99
C LEU A 56 2.38 14.91 -9.41
N ARG A 57 3.40 14.18 -9.89
CA ARG A 57 4.75 14.29 -9.34
C ARG A 57 5.38 15.66 -9.61
N PRO A 58 6.19 16.19 -8.66
CA PRO A 58 6.90 17.45 -8.85
C PRO A 58 7.88 17.36 -10.03
N GLU A 59 8.00 18.45 -10.80
CA GLU A 59 8.98 18.54 -11.88
C GLU A 59 10.40 18.27 -11.37
N GLY A 60 11.14 17.44 -12.10
CA GLY A 60 12.53 17.09 -11.77
C GLY A 60 12.70 16.08 -10.62
N SER A 61 11.62 15.63 -10.01
CA SER A 61 11.71 14.53 -9.03
C SER A 61 12.01 13.21 -9.72
N ALA A 62 12.85 12.38 -9.07
CA ALA A 62 13.08 11.00 -9.54
C ALA A 62 11.80 10.17 -9.34
N ARG A 63 11.55 9.23 -10.27
CA ARG A 63 10.47 8.26 -10.08
C ARG A 63 10.81 7.36 -8.87
N PRO A 64 9.88 7.13 -7.93
CA PRO A 64 10.09 6.23 -6.82
C PRO A 64 10.27 4.78 -7.31
N ALA A 65 10.88 3.95 -6.47
CA ALA A 65 11.16 2.57 -6.83
C ALA A 65 9.96 1.63 -6.65
N ASP A 66 9.24 1.75 -5.54
CA ASP A 66 8.26 0.75 -5.13
C ASP A 66 6.89 1.36 -4.76
N GLU A 67 6.88 2.52 -4.08
CA GLU A 67 5.67 3.22 -3.67
C GLU A 67 5.93 4.73 -3.53
N TRP A 68 4.88 5.53 -3.48
CA TRP A 68 4.94 6.95 -3.14
C TRP A 68 3.61 7.46 -2.62
N VAL A 69 3.65 8.25 -1.54
CA VAL A 69 2.51 9.04 -1.11
C VAL A 69 2.75 10.50 -1.46
N LEU A 70 1.90 11.02 -2.32
CA LEU A 70 1.90 12.41 -2.75
C LEU A 70 0.95 13.20 -1.86
N VAL A 71 1.43 14.34 -1.37
CA VAL A 71 0.69 15.20 -0.47
C VAL A 71 0.65 16.62 -1.03
N ARG A 72 -0.53 17.22 -1.09
CA ARG A 72 -0.71 18.61 -1.42
C ARG A 72 -1.59 19.27 -0.37
N GLU A 73 -1.03 20.27 0.31
CA GLU A 73 -1.80 21.13 1.22
C GLU A 73 -2.46 22.26 0.45
N SER A 74 -3.69 22.57 0.81
CA SER A 74 -4.48 23.69 0.29
C SER A 74 -5.28 24.33 1.41
N ASP A 75 -5.86 25.51 1.16
CA ASP A 75 -6.74 26.19 2.12
C ASP A 75 -8.00 25.36 2.46
N ASP A 76 -8.39 24.44 1.59
CA ASP A 76 -9.55 23.57 1.74
C ASP A 76 -9.22 22.24 2.43
N GLY A 77 -7.93 21.93 2.69
CA GLY A 77 -7.49 20.71 3.34
C GLY A 77 -6.28 20.04 2.71
N LEU A 78 -6.21 18.71 2.88
CA LEU A 78 -5.12 17.86 2.44
C LEU A 78 -5.57 16.93 1.31
N ASP A 79 -4.96 17.10 0.13
CA ASP A 79 -5.11 16.16 -0.98
C ASP A 79 -4.03 15.08 -0.88
N LEU A 80 -4.43 13.83 -0.96
CA LEU A 80 -3.54 12.67 -0.91
C LEU A 80 -3.69 11.83 -2.18
N ALA A 81 -2.58 11.30 -2.67
CA ALA A 81 -2.56 10.24 -3.66
C ALA A 81 -1.50 9.20 -3.28
N VAL A 82 -1.82 7.93 -3.42
CA VAL A 82 -0.93 6.81 -3.12
C VAL A 82 -0.65 6.07 -4.40
N TRP A 83 0.60 5.99 -4.77
CA TRP A 83 1.04 5.17 -5.88
C TRP A 83 1.83 3.96 -5.35
N ILE A 84 1.53 2.79 -5.88
CA ILE A 84 2.27 1.55 -5.65
C ILE A 84 2.58 0.98 -7.04
N ASP A 85 3.83 0.60 -7.28
CA ASP A 85 4.24 0.05 -8.58
C ASP A 85 3.34 -1.13 -8.98
N GLY A 86 2.87 -1.12 -10.23
CA GLY A 86 1.97 -2.14 -10.76
C GLY A 86 2.51 -3.56 -10.61
N VAL A 87 3.83 -3.75 -10.65
CA VAL A 87 4.48 -5.04 -10.39
C VAL A 87 4.16 -5.57 -8.98
N HIS A 88 4.07 -4.68 -7.99
CA HIS A 88 3.71 -5.05 -6.63
C HIS A 88 2.22 -5.34 -6.48
N LEU A 89 1.37 -4.54 -7.09
CA LEU A 89 -0.08 -4.79 -7.10
C LEU A 89 -0.41 -6.13 -7.77
N ASP A 90 0.20 -6.40 -8.92
CA ASP A 90 0.05 -7.67 -9.62
C ASP A 90 0.52 -8.88 -8.79
N ALA A 91 1.65 -8.74 -8.10
CA ALA A 91 2.18 -9.80 -7.25
C ALA A 91 1.27 -10.06 -6.04
N LEU A 92 0.68 -9.02 -5.46
CA LEU A 92 -0.29 -9.13 -4.37
C LEU A 92 -1.60 -9.77 -4.83
N GLY A 93 -2.11 -9.36 -6.00
CA GLY A 93 -3.33 -9.91 -6.57
C GLY A 93 -3.26 -11.40 -6.96
N ARG A 94 -2.04 -11.91 -7.18
CA ARG A 94 -1.78 -13.32 -7.51
C ARG A 94 -1.40 -14.18 -6.29
N ALA A 95 -1.39 -13.62 -5.09
CA ALA A 95 -0.84 -14.25 -3.89
C ALA A 95 -1.63 -15.44 -3.32
N ASP A 96 -2.61 -16.00 -4.03
CA ASP A 96 -3.33 -17.21 -3.64
C ASP A 96 -2.50 -18.51 -3.81
N CYS A 97 -1.20 -18.45 -4.11
CA CYS A 97 -0.36 -19.62 -4.36
C CYS A 97 0.85 -19.77 -3.42
N PRO A 98 1.27 -21.05 -3.11
CA PRO A 98 1.94 -21.36 -1.86
C PRO A 98 3.47 -21.10 -1.84
N ARG A 99 3.97 -20.93 -0.64
CA ARG A 99 5.37 -21.04 -0.09
C ARG A 99 6.57 -20.63 -0.93
N THR A 100 6.60 -20.79 -2.27
CA THR A 100 7.73 -20.37 -3.12
C THR A 100 7.64 -18.90 -3.52
N VAL A 101 6.46 -18.33 -3.45
CA VAL A 101 6.16 -16.92 -3.76
C VAL A 101 6.57 -15.98 -2.62
N VAL A 102 6.88 -16.52 -1.43
CA VAL A 102 7.09 -15.76 -0.18
C VAL A 102 8.17 -14.69 -0.31
N ARG A 103 9.26 -14.89 -1.07
CA ARG A 103 10.30 -13.85 -1.18
C ARG A 103 9.92 -12.70 -2.12
N THR A 104 9.31 -12.99 -3.26
CA THR A 104 8.83 -11.96 -4.20
C THR A 104 7.59 -11.27 -3.64
N ALA A 105 6.69 -12.04 -3.02
CA ALA A 105 5.52 -11.52 -2.33
C ALA A 105 5.87 -10.67 -1.10
N LEU A 106 6.95 -10.98 -0.37
CA LEU A 106 7.36 -10.20 0.79
C LEU A 106 7.75 -8.75 0.42
N ARG A 107 8.50 -8.56 -0.67
CA ARG A 107 8.83 -7.20 -1.13
C ARG A 107 7.58 -6.42 -1.50
N SER A 108 6.69 -7.04 -2.27
CA SER A 108 5.43 -6.41 -2.69
C SER A 108 4.51 -6.13 -1.49
N PHE A 109 4.46 -7.03 -0.53
CA PHE A 109 3.77 -6.83 0.73
C PHE A 109 4.37 -5.68 1.53
N CYS A 110 5.70 -5.58 1.64
CA CYS A 110 6.36 -4.48 2.33
C CYS A 110 6.11 -3.13 1.66
N ALA A 111 6.16 -3.06 0.32
CA ALA A 111 5.85 -1.83 -0.41
C ALA A 111 4.40 -1.38 -0.16
N ALA A 112 3.45 -2.31 -0.19
CA ALA A 112 2.06 -1.98 0.12
C ALA A 112 1.84 -1.58 1.59
N VAL A 113 2.49 -2.26 2.55
CA VAL A 113 2.43 -1.88 3.97
C VAL A 113 2.98 -0.47 4.16
N GLU A 114 4.07 -0.12 3.49
CA GLU A 114 4.69 1.21 3.55
C GLU A 114 3.73 2.30 3.07
N GLY A 115 3.18 2.15 1.87
CA GLY A 115 2.21 3.11 1.33
C GLY A 115 0.95 3.24 2.19
N VAL A 116 0.42 2.13 2.72
CA VAL A 116 -0.74 2.15 3.64
C VAL A 116 -0.38 2.80 4.98
N SER A 117 0.79 2.50 5.54
CA SER A 117 1.27 3.11 6.79
C SER A 117 1.39 4.62 6.67
N HIS A 118 2.03 5.10 5.60
CA HIS A 118 2.14 6.54 5.31
C HIS A 118 0.77 7.19 5.17
N PHE A 119 -0.14 6.57 4.40
CA PHE A 119 -1.51 7.06 4.23
C PHE A 119 -2.25 7.20 5.56
N LEU A 120 -2.26 6.15 6.38
CA LEU A 120 -2.97 6.14 7.67
C LEU A 120 -2.41 7.19 8.64
N LEU A 121 -1.08 7.31 8.74
CA LEU A 121 -0.45 8.26 9.63
C LEU A 121 -0.70 9.71 9.17
N LEU A 122 -0.64 9.98 7.86
CA LEU A 122 -0.96 11.29 7.30
C LEU A 122 -2.41 11.69 7.59
N VAL A 123 -3.35 10.79 7.36
CA VAL A 123 -4.78 11.04 7.64
C VAL A 123 -5.00 11.30 9.12
N GLU A 124 -4.41 10.49 9.99
CA GLU A 124 -4.57 10.65 11.45
C GLU A 124 -4.00 11.99 11.94
N ARG A 125 -2.82 12.38 11.48
CA ARG A 125 -2.19 13.65 11.86
C ARG A 125 -2.94 14.86 11.31
N ALA A 126 -3.41 14.78 10.06
CA ALA A 126 -4.24 15.83 9.48
C ALA A 126 -5.54 16.05 10.24
N GLN A 127 -6.23 14.98 10.66
CA GLN A 127 -7.45 15.08 11.45
C GLN A 127 -7.23 15.69 12.84
N ARG A 128 -6.02 15.57 13.38
CA ARG A 128 -5.65 16.14 14.69
C ARG A 128 -4.98 17.51 14.58
N GLU A 129 -4.78 18.01 13.36
CA GLU A 129 -4.01 19.23 13.10
C GLU A 129 -2.60 19.18 13.74
N GLU A 130 -2.00 17.97 13.75
CA GLU A 130 -0.69 17.73 14.33
C GLU A 130 0.39 17.72 13.24
N PRO A 131 1.56 18.31 13.51
CA PRO A 131 2.67 18.25 12.56
C PRO A 131 3.18 16.82 12.41
N LEU A 132 3.71 16.50 11.24
CA LEU A 132 4.31 15.22 10.93
C LEU A 132 5.64 15.43 10.23
N THR A 133 6.68 14.75 10.68
CA THR A 133 7.99 14.77 10.05
C THR A 133 8.19 13.56 9.14
N LEU A 134 9.04 13.71 8.13
CA LEU A 134 9.43 12.60 7.26
C LEU A 134 10.03 11.44 8.07
N LEU A 135 10.82 11.74 9.11
CA LEU A 135 11.40 10.71 9.97
C LEU A 135 10.33 9.88 10.69
N GLU A 136 9.27 10.51 11.19
CA GLU A 136 8.15 9.80 11.84
C GLU A 136 7.43 8.89 10.85
N LEU A 137 7.20 9.35 9.60
CA LEU A 137 6.63 8.53 8.53
C LEU A 137 7.47 7.27 8.30
N GLU A 138 8.75 7.45 8.05
CA GLU A 138 9.68 6.35 7.73
C GLU A 138 9.82 5.36 8.91
N VAL A 139 9.99 5.86 10.13
CA VAL A 139 10.11 4.99 11.32
C VAL A 139 8.83 4.19 11.52
N GLN A 140 7.66 4.82 11.38
CA GLN A 140 6.38 4.12 11.54
C GLN A 140 6.21 3.04 10.48
N ALA A 141 6.52 3.33 9.22
CA ALA A 141 6.43 2.36 8.14
C ALA A 141 7.36 1.16 8.37
N GLU A 142 8.58 1.36 8.85
CA GLU A 142 9.51 0.27 9.18
C GLU A 142 8.96 -0.62 10.32
N VAL A 143 8.37 -0.03 11.36
CA VAL A 143 7.71 -0.77 12.44
C VAL A 143 6.54 -1.58 11.90
N ASP A 144 5.70 -0.97 11.05
CA ASP A 144 4.53 -1.63 10.47
C ASP A 144 4.90 -2.78 9.55
N LYS A 145 5.93 -2.62 8.72
CA LYS A 145 6.47 -3.70 7.89
C LYS A 145 6.93 -4.87 8.76
N TYR A 146 7.69 -4.60 9.80
CA TYR A 146 8.18 -5.65 10.70
C TYR A 146 7.04 -6.38 11.41
N VAL A 147 6.13 -5.64 12.05
CA VAL A 147 5.01 -6.22 12.81
C VAL A 147 4.08 -7.02 11.89
N SER A 148 3.71 -6.43 10.73
CA SER A 148 2.82 -7.08 9.78
C SER A 148 3.43 -8.35 9.18
N ALA A 149 4.72 -8.33 8.83
CA ALA A 149 5.43 -9.50 8.34
C ALA A 149 5.48 -10.60 9.41
N ARG A 150 5.74 -10.26 10.67
CA ARG A 150 5.77 -11.23 11.79
C ARG A 150 4.40 -11.86 12.06
N LEU A 151 3.33 -11.08 11.95
CA LEU A 151 1.97 -11.57 12.22
C LEU A 151 1.40 -12.41 11.06
N ARG A 152 1.76 -12.08 9.81
CA ARG A 152 1.23 -12.76 8.62
C ARG A 152 2.13 -13.88 8.08
N CYS A 153 3.42 -13.89 8.43
CA CYS A 153 4.40 -14.90 8.00
C CYS A 153 5.05 -15.58 9.21
N PRO A 154 4.29 -16.31 10.07
CA PRO A 154 4.80 -16.86 11.33
C PRO A 154 5.87 -17.93 11.16
N ASP A 155 5.99 -18.56 9.98
CA ASP A 155 6.87 -19.69 9.72
C ASP A 155 8.29 -19.32 9.24
N GLN A 156 8.69 -18.07 9.32
CA GLN A 156 10.06 -17.64 9.01
C GLN A 156 10.96 -17.70 10.25
N ARG A 157 11.08 -18.88 10.86
CA ARG A 157 12.10 -19.21 11.86
C ARG A 157 13.24 -19.97 11.24
#